data_b9737baba180fa04e45962f4e562166a
#
_entry.id   b9737baba180fa04e45962f4e562166a
#
_cell.length_a   1.000
_cell.length_b   1.000
_cell.length_c   1.000
_cell.angle_alpha   90.00
_cell.angle_beta   90.00
_cell.angle_gamma   90.00
#
_symmetry.space_group_name_H-M   'P 1'
#
loop_
_entity.id
_entity.type
_entity.pdbx_description
1 polymer ?
#
loop_
_entity_poly.entity_id
_entity_poly.type
_entity_poly.pdbx_seq_one_letter_code
_entity_poly.pdbx_strand_id
1 'polypeptide(L)'
;MTQMSPWPHSAMRPWMKFMAVSAAVTAALGICAGAALAAPAQPAVPAARAHAAVPVSAAVPADSLITATYPATGSTHLHALGSTVTLGPGTLSSTVDLSTSAVTATLTLPPATISFKEYGLIPVSATTEFIQDGTATGTASLSDNAVTATLPVMLKITSLNIAGLPIPVGSQCQTTAPAAITVSSQPGFNLLSGGTLAGTYTIPQFSHCGLDTFLINLTVPGPGNTITFTLGQATLS
;
A
#
# COMPACT_ATOMS: atom_id res chain seq x y z
N MET A 1 -30.46 -47.90 -22.08
CA MET A 1 -30.94 -46.73 -22.80
C MET A 1 -30.87 -45.56 -21.83
N THR A 2 -29.76 -44.83 -21.81
CA THR A 2 -29.59 -43.67 -20.93
C THR A 2 -28.95 -42.57 -21.77
N GLN A 3 -29.67 -41.49 -22.00
CA GLN A 3 -29.31 -40.39 -22.89
C GLN A 3 -28.21 -39.54 -22.23
N MET A 4 -27.15 -39.30 -22.94
CA MET A 4 -26.13 -38.30 -22.67
C MET A 4 -26.62 -36.92 -23.16
N SER A 5 -26.69 -35.94 -22.27
CA SER A 5 -26.95 -34.55 -22.61
C SER A 5 -25.66 -33.83 -23.02
N PRO A 6 -25.70 -32.99 -24.08
CA PRO A 6 -24.51 -32.23 -24.50
C PRO A 6 -24.34 -30.95 -23.72
N TRP A 7 -23.07 -30.56 -23.49
CA TRP A 7 -22.65 -29.31 -22.85
C TRP A 7 -22.90 -28.10 -23.75
N PRO A 8 -23.27 -26.93 -23.19
CA PRO A 8 -23.39 -25.72 -23.99
C PRO A 8 -22.02 -25.05 -24.21
N HIS A 9 -21.70 -24.75 -25.44
CA HIS A 9 -20.58 -23.93 -25.88
C HIS A 9 -20.79 -22.49 -25.48
N SER A 10 -19.99 -21.96 -24.55
CA SER A 10 -19.96 -20.55 -24.22
C SER A 10 -19.09 -19.78 -25.19
N ALA A 11 -19.71 -18.77 -25.79
CA ALA A 11 -19.17 -17.92 -26.83
C ALA A 11 -18.00 -17.07 -26.35
N MET A 12 -16.91 -17.07 -27.12
CA MET A 12 -15.81 -16.09 -27.05
C MET A 12 -16.33 -14.71 -27.43
N ARG A 13 -16.15 -13.72 -26.57
CA ARG A 13 -16.35 -12.31 -26.90
C ARG A 13 -15.03 -11.73 -27.43
N PRO A 14 -15.02 -11.02 -28.56
CA PRO A 14 -13.82 -10.39 -29.09
C PRO A 14 -13.49 -9.08 -28.34
N TRP A 15 -12.22 -8.89 -28.05
CA TRP A 15 -11.66 -7.67 -27.50
C TRP A 15 -11.66 -6.56 -28.55
N MET A 16 -12.37 -5.47 -28.28
CA MET A 16 -12.29 -4.25 -29.06
C MET A 16 -10.97 -3.52 -28.77
N LYS A 17 -10.19 -3.35 -29.84
CA LYS A 17 -9.01 -2.48 -29.89
C LYS A 17 -9.48 -1.01 -29.88
N PHE A 18 -9.10 -0.23 -28.88
CA PHE A 18 -9.21 1.22 -28.94
C PHE A 18 -7.96 1.80 -29.63
N MET A 19 -8.19 2.38 -30.80
CA MET A 19 -7.19 3.15 -31.55
C MET A 19 -6.95 4.49 -30.84
N ALA A 20 -5.67 4.83 -30.67
CA ALA A 20 -5.21 6.16 -30.30
C ALA A 20 -5.37 7.11 -31.48
N VAL A 21 -6.06 8.22 -31.27
CA VAL A 21 -6.12 9.36 -32.21
C VAL A 21 -5.11 10.39 -31.75
N SER A 22 -4.04 10.55 -32.52
CA SER A 22 -3.06 11.63 -32.37
C SER A 22 -3.56 12.87 -33.13
N ALA A 23 -3.83 13.95 -32.43
CA ALA A 23 -4.11 15.26 -33.03
C ALA A 23 -2.80 16.06 -33.10
N ALA A 24 -2.30 16.27 -34.31
CA ALA A 24 -1.21 17.19 -34.61
C ALA A 24 -1.76 18.63 -34.69
N VAL A 25 -1.23 19.54 -33.86
CA VAL A 25 -1.49 20.98 -33.98
C VAL A 25 -0.36 21.62 -34.76
N THR A 26 -0.66 22.08 -35.97
CA THR A 26 0.22 22.87 -36.83
C THR A 26 0.23 24.32 -36.39
N ALA A 27 1.41 24.87 -36.10
CA ALA A 27 1.64 26.31 -35.88
C ALA A 27 1.64 27.05 -37.20
N ALA A 28 0.77 28.04 -37.32
CA ALA A 28 0.79 29.00 -38.42
C ALA A 28 1.55 30.27 -37.98
N LEU A 29 2.68 30.56 -38.66
CA LEU A 29 3.40 31.83 -38.57
C LEU A 29 2.65 32.88 -39.40
N GLY A 30 2.09 33.88 -38.73
CA GLY A 30 1.58 35.10 -39.34
C GLY A 30 2.55 36.27 -39.17
N ILE A 31 3.22 36.68 -40.27
CA ILE A 31 4.04 37.89 -40.33
C ILE A 31 3.11 39.04 -40.70
N CYS A 32 2.88 39.99 -39.81
CA CYS A 32 2.29 41.28 -40.13
C CYS A 32 3.32 42.40 -39.93
N ALA A 33 3.82 42.94 -41.03
CA ALA A 33 4.54 44.20 -41.05
C ALA A 33 3.53 45.37 -40.95
N GLY A 34 3.64 46.20 -39.92
CA GLY A 34 2.81 47.36 -39.68
C GLY A 34 3.67 48.56 -39.27
N ALA A 35 3.50 49.62 -39.98
CA ALA A 35 4.30 50.89 -40.06
C ALA A 35 4.43 51.58 -38.68
N ALA A 36 5.60 52.15 -38.47
CA ALA A 36 5.91 53.10 -37.40
C ALA A 36 5.16 54.45 -37.54
N LEU A 37 4.38 54.78 -36.52
CA LEU A 37 3.94 56.14 -36.23
C LEU A 37 4.57 56.58 -34.91
N ALA A 38 5.39 57.64 -34.98
CA ALA A 38 6.03 58.21 -33.81
C ALA A 38 4.98 58.84 -32.87
N ALA A 39 4.94 58.46 -31.62
CA ALA A 39 4.18 59.11 -30.56
C ALA A 39 5.13 59.80 -29.58
N PRO A 40 4.73 60.98 -29.01
CA PRO A 40 5.60 61.84 -28.22
C PRO A 40 5.99 61.24 -26.89
N ALA A 41 7.20 61.59 -26.46
CA ALA A 41 7.79 61.17 -25.21
C ALA A 41 6.96 61.55 -23.96
N GLN A 42 6.48 60.60 -23.22
CA GLN A 42 5.96 60.79 -21.86
C GLN A 42 7.10 60.73 -20.85
N PRO A 43 7.06 61.60 -19.80
CA PRO A 43 8.08 61.56 -18.74
C PRO A 43 8.01 60.24 -17.95
N ALA A 44 9.18 59.67 -17.71
CA ALA A 44 9.35 58.42 -16.96
C ALA A 44 8.84 58.58 -15.53
N VAL A 45 7.80 57.82 -15.18
CA VAL A 45 7.38 57.57 -13.80
C VAL A 45 8.35 56.52 -13.21
N PRO A 46 8.95 56.74 -12.01
CA PRO A 46 9.86 55.78 -11.43
C PRO A 46 9.10 54.46 -11.15
N ALA A 47 9.61 53.38 -11.72
CA ALA A 47 9.09 52.05 -11.53
C ALA A 47 9.08 51.69 -10.03
N ALA A 48 7.88 51.57 -9.47
CA ALA A 48 7.69 50.96 -8.15
C ALA A 48 8.25 49.54 -8.21
N ARG A 49 9.24 49.28 -7.38
CA ARG A 49 9.79 47.91 -7.19
C ARG A 49 8.65 47.01 -6.80
N ALA A 50 8.25 46.10 -7.69
CA ALA A 50 7.39 45.00 -7.37
C ALA A 50 8.13 44.16 -6.32
N HIS A 51 7.65 44.22 -5.09
CA HIS A 51 8.06 43.26 -4.09
C HIS A 51 7.56 41.91 -4.56
N ALA A 52 8.49 41.02 -4.91
CA ALA A 52 8.16 39.63 -5.18
C ALA A 52 7.51 39.09 -3.89
N ALA A 53 6.23 38.78 -3.98
CA ALA A 53 5.53 38.09 -2.91
C ALA A 53 6.21 36.72 -2.78
N VAL A 54 6.97 36.53 -1.71
CA VAL A 54 7.47 35.22 -1.31
C VAL A 54 6.22 34.38 -1.07
N PRO A 55 6.06 33.21 -1.73
CA PRO A 55 4.96 32.33 -1.38
C PRO A 55 5.11 31.94 0.07
N VAL A 56 4.27 32.49 0.94
CA VAL A 56 4.12 32.01 2.31
C VAL A 56 3.58 30.60 2.17
N SER A 57 4.46 29.62 2.32
CA SER A 57 4.03 28.25 2.54
C SER A 57 3.16 28.31 3.80
N ALA A 58 1.86 28.18 3.64
CA ALA A 58 0.93 28.15 4.75
C ALA A 58 1.35 26.93 5.61
N ALA A 59 2.01 27.19 6.74
CA ALA A 59 2.24 26.18 7.73
C ALA A 59 0.86 25.70 8.17
N VAL A 60 0.58 24.40 7.98
CA VAL A 60 -0.62 23.75 8.49
C VAL A 60 -0.65 24.04 10.00
N PRO A 61 -1.74 24.60 10.55
CA PRO A 61 -1.80 24.88 11.99
C PRO A 61 -1.56 23.56 12.75
N ALA A 62 -0.71 23.60 13.76
CA ALA A 62 -0.35 22.42 14.56
C ALA A 62 -1.59 21.76 15.22
N ASP A 63 -2.66 22.52 15.43
CA ASP A 63 -3.94 22.07 15.99
C ASP A 63 -4.79 21.19 15.04
N SER A 64 -4.37 21.00 13.79
CA SER A 64 -5.09 20.13 12.83
C SER A 64 -4.62 18.68 12.86
N LEU A 65 -3.53 18.37 13.58
CA LEU A 65 -2.96 17.03 13.65
C LEU A 65 -3.36 16.35 14.96
N ILE A 66 -3.91 15.17 14.89
CA ILE A 66 -4.18 14.30 16.03
C ILE A 66 -3.32 13.05 15.90
N THR A 67 -2.52 12.78 16.94
CA THR A 67 -1.75 11.54 17.03
C THR A 67 -2.42 10.58 17.99
N ALA A 68 -2.55 9.32 17.56
CA ALA A 68 -3.17 8.25 18.33
C ALA A 68 -2.33 6.97 18.23
N THR A 69 -2.18 6.29 19.35
CA THR A 69 -1.49 5.01 19.46
C THR A 69 -2.47 3.93 19.87
N TYR A 70 -2.46 2.80 19.14
CA TYR A 70 -3.36 1.66 19.36
C TYR A 70 -2.56 0.40 19.64
N PRO A 71 -2.96 -0.42 20.63
CA PRO A 71 -2.53 -1.80 20.66
C PRO A 71 -3.13 -2.53 19.45
N ALA A 72 -2.31 -3.31 18.76
CA ALA A 72 -2.68 -3.98 17.52
C ALA A 72 -2.42 -5.48 17.62
N THR A 73 -3.41 -6.27 17.26
CA THR A 73 -3.30 -7.71 17.02
C THR A 73 -3.89 -8.01 15.65
N GLY A 74 -3.62 -9.19 15.11
CA GLY A 74 -4.21 -9.53 13.83
C GLY A 74 -3.92 -10.94 13.39
N SER A 75 -4.32 -11.22 12.16
CA SER A 75 -3.99 -12.45 11.47
C SER A 75 -3.87 -12.20 9.96
N THR A 76 -3.08 -13.01 9.31
CA THR A 76 -3.02 -13.02 7.84
C THR A 76 -3.20 -14.45 7.35
N HIS A 77 -4.04 -14.61 6.33
CA HIS A 77 -4.19 -15.87 5.62
C HIS A 77 -3.35 -15.84 4.34
N LEU A 78 -2.41 -16.75 4.24
CA LEU A 78 -1.53 -16.93 3.10
C LEU A 78 -2.18 -17.88 2.12
N HIS A 79 -2.67 -17.33 0.99
CA HIS A 79 -3.47 -18.08 0.02
C HIS A 79 -2.70 -19.26 -0.56
N ALA A 80 -1.46 -19.05 -0.98
CA ALA A 80 -0.63 -20.09 -1.60
C ALA A 80 -0.33 -21.26 -0.65
N LEU A 81 -0.22 -21.00 0.66
CA LEU A 81 0.07 -22.01 1.69
C LEU A 81 -1.19 -22.57 2.36
N GLY A 82 -2.37 -22.01 2.09
CA GLY A 82 -3.63 -22.37 2.76
C GLY A 82 -3.56 -22.25 4.30
N SER A 83 -2.74 -21.33 4.82
CA SER A 83 -2.41 -21.25 6.24
C SER A 83 -2.63 -19.86 6.81
N THR A 84 -2.99 -19.78 8.09
CA THR A 84 -3.20 -18.52 8.80
C THR A 84 -2.09 -18.30 9.82
N VAL A 85 -1.57 -17.08 9.86
CA VAL A 85 -0.54 -16.61 10.79
C VAL A 85 -1.15 -15.59 11.74
N THR A 86 -0.91 -15.73 13.03
CA THR A 86 -1.25 -14.71 14.02
C THR A 86 -0.18 -13.63 14.06
N LEU A 87 -0.61 -12.37 14.10
CA LEU A 87 0.24 -11.20 14.13
C LEU A 87 0.09 -10.45 15.46
N GLY A 88 1.21 -10.06 16.04
CA GLY A 88 1.21 -9.31 17.28
C GLY A 88 1.20 -10.18 18.55
N PRO A 89 1.00 -9.54 19.72
CA PRO A 89 0.62 -8.14 19.92
C PRO A 89 1.70 -7.15 19.48
N GLY A 90 1.26 -6.06 18.91
CA GLY A 90 2.08 -4.97 18.42
C GLY A 90 1.44 -3.60 18.68
N THR A 91 1.96 -2.57 18.04
CA THR A 91 1.51 -1.19 18.21
C THR A 91 1.37 -0.49 16.88
N LEU A 92 0.26 0.20 16.68
CA LEU A 92 0.01 1.11 15.56
C LEU A 92 0.03 2.55 16.09
N SER A 93 0.95 3.38 15.61
CA SER A 93 0.96 4.83 15.85
C SER A 93 0.49 5.54 14.59
N SER A 94 -0.54 6.37 14.68
CA SER A 94 -1.12 7.07 13.54
C SER A 94 -1.26 8.57 13.83
N THR A 95 -1.12 9.37 12.78
CA THR A 95 -1.40 10.80 12.79
C THR A 95 -2.44 11.11 11.74
N VAL A 96 -3.50 11.78 12.15
CA VAL A 96 -4.61 12.21 11.28
C VAL A 96 -4.55 13.73 11.15
N ASP A 97 -4.54 14.21 9.93
CA ASP A 97 -4.71 15.62 9.60
C ASP A 97 -6.20 15.91 9.41
N LEU A 98 -6.79 16.66 10.34
CA LEU A 98 -8.21 17.00 10.34
C LEU A 98 -8.60 17.92 9.18
N SER A 99 -7.64 18.67 8.64
CA SER A 99 -7.90 19.62 7.55
C SER A 99 -7.99 18.94 6.19
N THR A 100 -7.22 17.87 5.99
CA THR A 100 -7.11 17.13 4.73
C THR A 100 -7.70 15.73 4.80
N SER A 101 -8.03 15.25 6.00
CA SER A 101 -8.42 13.85 6.27
C SER A 101 -7.32 12.83 5.94
N ALA A 102 -6.08 13.30 5.76
CA ALA A 102 -4.95 12.42 5.49
C ALA A 102 -4.52 11.68 6.75
N VAL A 103 -4.18 10.40 6.59
CA VAL A 103 -3.66 9.55 7.65
C VAL A 103 -2.26 9.09 7.29
N THR A 104 -1.37 9.20 8.27
CA THR A 104 -0.07 8.52 8.23
C THR A 104 0.05 7.59 9.42
N ALA A 105 0.71 6.43 9.24
CA ALA A 105 0.84 5.48 10.34
C ALA A 105 2.13 4.67 10.28
N THR A 106 2.55 4.23 11.46
CA THR A 106 3.66 3.28 11.66
C THR A 106 3.16 2.11 12.48
N LEU A 107 3.35 0.90 11.94
CA LEU A 107 2.99 -0.36 12.58
C LEU A 107 4.25 -1.10 13.02
N THR A 108 4.30 -1.48 14.29
CA THR A 108 5.37 -2.32 14.82
C THR A 108 4.79 -3.64 15.26
N LEU A 109 5.28 -4.74 14.67
CA LEU A 109 4.87 -6.12 15.00
C LEU A 109 6.10 -6.93 15.40
N PRO A 110 5.97 -7.86 16.36
CA PRO A 110 6.99 -8.87 16.60
C PRO A 110 7.07 -9.84 15.43
N PRO A 111 8.17 -10.60 15.29
CA PRO A 111 8.25 -11.69 14.33
C PRO A 111 7.11 -12.68 14.51
N ALA A 112 6.56 -13.17 13.42
CA ALA A 112 5.47 -14.13 13.41
C ALA A 112 5.95 -15.49 12.89
N THR A 113 5.49 -16.56 13.51
CA THR A 113 5.82 -17.92 13.09
C THR A 113 4.61 -18.57 12.43
N ILE A 114 4.83 -19.11 11.25
CA ILE A 114 3.88 -19.93 10.52
C ILE A 114 4.31 -21.39 10.59
N SER A 115 3.33 -22.30 10.70
CA SER A 115 3.55 -23.73 10.57
C SER A 115 2.49 -24.31 9.64
N PHE A 116 2.92 -25.09 8.66
CA PHE A 116 2.05 -25.74 7.69
C PHE A 116 2.63 -27.10 7.28
N LYS A 117 1.87 -27.86 6.51
CA LYS A 117 2.34 -29.14 5.97
C LYS A 117 2.40 -29.06 4.46
N GLU A 118 3.60 -29.12 3.92
CA GLU A 118 3.81 -29.20 2.47
C GLU A 118 3.32 -30.57 1.97
N TYR A 119 2.51 -30.56 0.89
CA TYR A 119 1.82 -31.76 0.37
C TYR A 119 1.06 -32.57 1.45
N GLY A 120 0.62 -31.91 2.54
CA GLY A 120 -0.09 -32.56 3.64
C GLY A 120 0.74 -33.46 4.54
N LEU A 121 2.03 -33.67 4.27
CA LEU A 121 2.90 -34.64 4.94
C LEU A 121 4.12 -34.00 5.61
N ILE A 122 4.82 -33.11 4.93
CA ILE A 122 6.10 -32.58 5.39
C ILE A 122 5.84 -31.35 6.27
N PRO A 123 6.13 -31.40 7.59
CA PRO A 123 5.95 -30.25 8.45
C PRO A 123 7.00 -29.17 8.11
N VAL A 124 6.54 -27.96 7.88
CA VAL A 124 7.36 -26.78 7.64
C VAL A 124 6.99 -25.71 8.65
N SER A 125 8.00 -25.05 9.22
CA SER A 125 7.80 -23.86 10.04
C SER A 125 8.77 -22.76 9.61
N ALA A 126 8.28 -21.54 9.53
CA ALA A 126 9.08 -20.37 9.18
C ALA A 126 8.76 -19.20 10.13
N THR A 127 9.78 -18.44 10.50
CA THR A 127 9.61 -17.18 11.22
C THR A 127 9.84 -16.03 10.25
N THR A 128 8.90 -15.08 10.22
CA THR A 128 8.92 -13.94 9.31
C THR A 128 8.81 -12.64 10.10
N GLU A 129 9.65 -11.68 9.78
CA GLU A 129 9.55 -10.30 10.23
C GLU A 129 8.76 -9.47 9.21
N PHE A 130 7.86 -8.62 9.72
CA PHE A 130 7.13 -7.62 8.96
C PHE A 130 7.83 -6.27 9.15
N ILE A 131 8.64 -5.87 8.17
CA ILE A 131 9.43 -4.63 8.23
C ILE A 131 8.71 -3.59 7.40
N GLN A 132 8.17 -2.56 8.05
CA GLN A 132 7.55 -1.45 7.33
C GLN A 132 8.59 -0.68 6.52
N ASP A 133 8.33 -0.49 5.22
CA ASP A 133 9.19 0.24 4.29
C ASP A 133 8.55 1.60 3.94
N GLY A 134 8.90 2.60 4.71
CA GLY A 134 8.25 3.91 4.66
C GLY A 134 6.99 4.00 5.54
N THR A 135 6.29 5.11 5.46
CA THR A 135 5.09 5.40 6.27
C THR A 135 3.85 4.86 5.57
N ALA A 136 2.94 4.22 6.31
CA ALA A 136 1.61 3.93 5.80
C ALA A 136 0.88 5.24 5.51
N THR A 137 0.15 5.30 4.41
CA THR A 137 -0.60 6.48 4.00
C THR A 137 -2.04 6.12 3.66
N GLY A 138 -2.97 7.05 3.93
CA GLY A 138 -4.37 6.80 3.68
C GLY A 138 -5.26 7.99 3.98
N THR A 139 -6.54 7.71 4.16
CA THR A 139 -7.55 8.70 4.51
C THR A 139 -8.44 8.21 5.64
N ALA A 140 -8.91 9.14 6.48
CA ALA A 140 -9.90 8.89 7.51
C ALA A 140 -11.10 9.83 7.35
N SER A 141 -12.30 9.27 7.27
CA SER A 141 -13.56 10.04 7.37
C SER A 141 -14.00 10.09 8.82
N LEU A 142 -13.99 11.30 9.38
CA LEU A 142 -14.43 11.51 10.77
C LEU A 142 -15.94 11.36 10.94
N SER A 143 -16.72 11.66 9.87
CA SER A 143 -18.19 11.53 9.90
C SER A 143 -18.65 10.08 9.94
N ASP A 144 -17.94 9.19 9.22
CA ASP A 144 -18.35 7.80 9.03
C ASP A 144 -17.49 6.83 9.83
N ASN A 145 -16.46 7.33 10.54
CA ASN A 145 -15.42 6.53 11.20
C ASN A 145 -14.74 5.54 10.23
N ALA A 146 -14.66 5.91 8.96
CA ALA A 146 -14.07 5.07 7.93
C ALA A 146 -12.61 5.41 7.71
N VAL A 147 -11.77 4.39 7.63
CA VAL A 147 -10.34 4.51 7.34
C VAL A 147 -9.97 3.59 6.19
N THR A 148 -9.19 4.11 5.26
CA THR A 148 -8.52 3.29 4.24
C THR A 148 -7.05 3.70 4.21
N ALA A 149 -6.15 2.72 4.31
CA ALA A 149 -4.72 2.98 4.31
C ALA A 149 -3.95 1.88 3.56
N THR A 150 -2.83 2.26 2.97
CA THR A 150 -1.87 1.34 2.35
C THR A 150 -0.57 1.37 3.13
N LEU A 151 -0.13 0.20 3.55
CA LEU A 151 1.07 -0.06 4.32
C LEU A 151 2.08 -0.81 3.44
N PRO A 152 3.21 -0.22 3.06
CA PRO A 152 4.29 -0.93 2.38
C PRO A 152 5.09 -1.76 3.39
N VAL A 153 5.25 -3.06 3.15
CA VAL A 153 5.93 -3.99 4.07
C VAL A 153 6.89 -4.89 3.32
N MET A 154 8.14 -4.94 3.76
CA MET A 154 9.09 -5.97 3.39
C MET A 154 8.87 -7.19 4.29
N LEU A 155 8.72 -8.37 3.69
CA LEU A 155 8.64 -9.63 4.41
C LEU A 155 10.02 -10.28 4.43
N LYS A 156 10.57 -10.50 5.63
CA LYS A 156 11.89 -11.10 5.81
C LYS A 156 11.77 -12.42 6.55
N ILE A 157 12.25 -13.51 5.94
CA ILE A 157 12.30 -14.83 6.56
C ILE A 157 13.59 -14.93 7.39
N THR A 158 13.45 -15.10 8.69
CA THR A 158 14.58 -15.19 9.62
C THR A 158 14.92 -16.60 10.02
N SER A 159 13.97 -17.52 9.95
CA SER A 159 14.23 -18.95 10.14
C SER A 159 13.30 -19.81 9.30
N LEU A 160 13.80 -20.96 8.88
CA LEU A 160 13.04 -21.98 8.14
C LEU A 160 13.42 -23.36 8.68
N ASN A 161 12.43 -24.18 9.00
CA ASN A 161 12.62 -25.57 9.39
C ASN A 161 11.75 -26.46 8.51
N ILE A 162 12.33 -27.50 7.95
CA ILE A 162 11.64 -28.50 7.13
C ILE A 162 11.85 -29.88 7.78
N ALA A 163 10.78 -30.55 8.10
CA ALA A 163 10.80 -31.85 8.80
C ALA A 163 11.63 -31.84 10.11
N GLY A 164 11.64 -30.69 10.81
CA GLY A 164 12.40 -30.50 12.05
C GLY A 164 13.89 -30.15 11.83
N LEU A 165 14.36 -30.07 10.59
CA LEU A 165 15.73 -29.68 10.27
C LEU A 165 15.81 -28.18 9.96
N PRO A 166 16.73 -27.42 10.59
CA PRO A 166 16.93 -26.02 10.28
C PRO A 166 17.58 -25.86 8.89
N ILE A 167 16.99 -25.00 8.07
CA ILE A 167 17.47 -24.67 6.72
C ILE A 167 18.08 -23.27 6.76
N PRO A 168 19.32 -23.09 6.31
CA PRO A 168 19.97 -21.78 6.30
C PRO A 168 19.43 -20.89 5.17
N VAL A 169 18.54 -19.96 5.49
CA VAL A 169 17.94 -19.03 4.52
C VAL A 169 18.75 -17.74 4.27
N GLY A 170 19.87 -17.56 4.99
CA GLY A 170 20.67 -16.34 4.91
C GLY A 170 20.05 -15.15 5.66
N SER A 171 20.87 -14.16 5.98
CA SER A 171 20.44 -12.99 6.79
C SER A 171 19.65 -11.94 6.01
N GLN A 172 19.63 -12.02 4.68
CA GLN A 172 18.99 -11.07 3.75
C GLN A 172 17.83 -11.70 2.97
N CYS A 173 17.28 -12.83 3.45
CA CYS A 173 16.14 -13.47 2.80
C CYS A 173 14.87 -12.65 2.99
N GLN A 174 14.53 -11.83 1.98
CA GLN A 174 13.37 -10.93 2.04
C GLN A 174 12.73 -10.74 0.66
N THR A 175 11.56 -10.14 0.62
CA THR A 175 10.89 -9.80 -0.65
C THR A 175 11.71 -8.79 -1.45
N THR A 176 11.65 -8.89 -2.78
CA THR A 176 12.39 -8.00 -3.71
C THR A 176 11.81 -6.59 -3.78
N ALA A 177 10.59 -6.42 -3.32
CA ALA A 177 9.87 -5.15 -3.23
C ALA A 177 8.91 -5.20 -2.04
N PRO A 178 8.47 -4.04 -1.53
CA PRO A 178 7.44 -4.01 -0.49
C PRO A 178 6.11 -4.59 -0.99
N ALA A 179 5.47 -5.43 -0.19
CA ALA A 179 4.09 -5.80 -0.36
C ALA A 179 3.21 -4.60 0.03
N ALA A 180 2.42 -4.08 -0.90
CA ALA A 180 1.45 -3.02 -0.61
C ALA A 180 0.21 -3.64 0.05
N ILE A 181 0.10 -3.49 1.36
CA ILE A 181 -1.03 -4.00 2.14
C ILE A 181 -2.08 -2.90 2.25
N THR A 182 -3.16 -2.99 1.50
CA THR A 182 -4.27 -2.03 1.58
C THR A 182 -5.35 -2.58 2.50
N VAL A 183 -5.69 -1.81 3.54
CA VAL A 183 -6.72 -2.17 4.53
C VAL A 183 -7.80 -1.11 4.58
N SER A 184 -9.02 -1.53 4.89
CA SER A 184 -10.16 -0.66 5.14
C SER A 184 -10.84 -1.05 6.44
N SER A 185 -11.41 -0.06 7.13
CA SER A 185 -12.18 -0.27 8.35
C SER A 185 -13.43 -1.09 8.07
N GLN A 186 -13.75 -1.99 9.00
CA GLN A 186 -14.93 -2.84 8.95
C GLN A 186 -16.07 -2.21 9.75
N PRO A 187 -17.32 -2.64 9.56
CA PRO A 187 -18.46 -2.15 10.34
C PRO A 187 -18.19 -2.23 11.85
N GLY A 188 -18.52 -1.14 12.56
CA GLY A 188 -18.26 -1.02 14.01
C GLY A 188 -16.87 -0.47 14.37
N PHE A 189 -16.03 -0.16 13.40
CA PHE A 189 -14.77 0.56 13.64
C PHE A 189 -15.04 1.98 14.12
N ASN A 190 -14.22 2.45 15.06
CA ASN A 190 -14.27 3.82 15.56
C ASN A 190 -12.83 4.31 15.84
N LEU A 191 -12.54 5.54 15.46
CA LEU A 191 -11.18 6.10 15.60
C LEU A 191 -10.67 6.16 17.04
N LEU A 192 -11.56 6.27 18.04
CA LEU A 192 -11.17 6.34 19.45
C LEU A 192 -11.16 4.97 20.14
N SER A 193 -12.17 4.14 19.87
CA SER A 193 -12.28 2.82 20.50
C SER A 193 -11.59 1.70 19.75
N GLY A 194 -11.09 1.97 18.53
CA GLY A 194 -10.50 0.99 17.67
C GLY A 194 -11.52 0.16 16.90
N GLY A 195 -11.19 -1.09 16.60
CA GLY A 195 -12.02 -2.00 15.83
C GLY A 195 -11.20 -2.77 14.79
N THR A 196 -11.89 -3.31 13.79
CA THR A 196 -11.26 -4.18 12.79
C THR A 196 -10.92 -3.43 11.52
N LEU A 197 -9.69 -3.61 11.03
CA LEU A 197 -9.23 -3.26 9.68
C LEU A 197 -9.00 -4.56 8.92
N ALA A 198 -9.49 -4.65 7.69
CA ALA A 198 -9.27 -5.84 6.85
C ALA A 198 -8.86 -5.44 5.43
N GLY A 199 -8.12 -6.31 4.78
CA GLY A 199 -7.65 -6.06 3.43
C GLY A 199 -7.03 -7.26 2.75
N THR A 200 -6.52 -7.01 1.55
CA THR A 200 -5.86 -8.01 0.72
C THR A 200 -4.51 -7.49 0.23
N TYR A 201 -3.61 -8.40 -0.10
CA TYR A 201 -2.31 -8.05 -0.63
C TYR A 201 -1.69 -9.16 -1.47
N THR A 202 -0.67 -8.79 -2.23
CA THR A 202 0.15 -9.72 -3.01
C THR A 202 1.53 -9.80 -2.37
N ILE A 203 2.04 -11.00 -2.17
CA ILE A 203 3.42 -11.21 -1.71
C ILE A 203 4.32 -11.19 -2.95
N PRO A 204 5.32 -10.28 -3.02
CA PRO A 204 6.34 -10.29 -4.05
C PRO A 204 7.27 -11.49 -3.94
N GLN A 205 8.10 -11.69 -4.95
CA GLN A 205 9.14 -12.73 -4.90
C GLN A 205 10.20 -12.40 -3.85
N PHE A 206 10.81 -13.44 -3.29
CA PHE A 206 11.92 -13.35 -2.35
C PHE A 206 13.27 -13.40 -3.07
N SER A 207 14.27 -12.83 -2.44
CA SER A 207 15.68 -12.86 -2.89
C SER A 207 16.60 -13.11 -1.71
N HIS A 208 17.85 -13.50 -2.04
CA HIS A 208 18.92 -13.73 -1.05
C HIS A 208 18.61 -14.80 0.01
N CYS A 209 17.75 -15.77 -0.33
CA CYS A 209 17.42 -16.90 0.54
C CYS A 209 18.33 -18.12 0.33
N GLY A 210 19.52 -17.92 -0.23
CA GLY A 210 20.45 -19.00 -0.52
C GLY A 210 19.91 -19.94 -1.60
N LEU A 211 20.15 -21.24 -1.45
CA LEU A 211 19.71 -22.26 -2.40
C LEU A 211 18.18 -22.43 -2.42
N ASP A 212 17.51 -22.05 -1.33
CA ASP A 212 16.06 -22.21 -1.16
C ASP A 212 15.25 -21.07 -1.82
N THR A 213 15.91 -20.06 -2.40
CA THR A 213 15.25 -18.94 -3.08
C THR A 213 14.25 -19.43 -4.13
N PHE A 214 14.63 -20.46 -4.91
CA PHE A 214 13.76 -21.03 -5.93
C PHE A 214 12.53 -21.71 -5.31
N LEU A 215 12.71 -22.54 -4.27
CA LEU A 215 11.61 -23.25 -3.62
C LEU A 215 10.65 -22.31 -2.92
N ILE A 216 11.16 -21.29 -2.22
CA ILE A 216 10.35 -20.26 -1.58
C ILE A 216 9.51 -19.52 -2.63
N ASN A 217 10.11 -19.16 -3.76
CA ASN A 217 9.43 -18.45 -4.83
C ASN A 217 8.43 -19.30 -5.61
N LEU A 218 8.53 -20.61 -5.54
CA LEU A 218 7.55 -21.52 -6.13
C LEU A 218 6.28 -21.64 -5.25
N THR A 219 6.42 -21.48 -3.93
CA THR A 219 5.36 -21.83 -2.97
C THR A 219 4.72 -20.65 -2.24
N VAL A 220 5.45 -19.54 -2.01
CA VAL A 220 4.98 -18.46 -1.12
C VAL A 220 4.43 -17.23 -1.86
N PRO A 221 5.12 -16.66 -2.88
CA PRO A 221 4.65 -15.45 -3.56
C PRO A 221 3.32 -15.63 -4.27
N GLY A 222 2.57 -14.55 -4.38
CA GLY A 222 1.34 -14.54 -5.16
C GLY A 222 0.25 -13.65 -4.55
N PRO A 223 -0.84 -13.47 -5.31
CA PRO A 223 -2.01 -12.69 -4.89
C PRO A 223 -2.95 -13.49 -3.98
N GLY A 224 -4.00 -12.83 -3.50
CA GLY A 224 -5.10 -13.47 -2.77
C GLY A 224 -4.85 -13.62 -1.27
N ASN A 225 -3.75 -13.08 -0.75
CA ASN A 225 -3.54 -13.08 0.70
C ASN A 225 -4.48 -12.07 1.34
N THR A 226 -5.05 -12.45 2.49
CA THR A 226 -5.90 -11.55 3.27
C THR A 226 -5.26 -11.23 4.60
N ILE A 227 -5.55 -10.05 5.12
CA ILE A 227 -5.05 -9.61 6.42
C ILE A 227 -6.18 -8.95 7.21
N THR A 228 -6.15 -9.14 8.50
CA THR A 228 -7.08 -8.53 9.45
C THR A 228 -6.30 -8.04 10.65
N PHE A 229 -6.49 -6.77 11.00
CA PHE A 229 -6.00 -6.19 12.24
C PHE A 229 -7.16 -5.84 13.15
N THR A 230 -7.01 -6.11 14.44
CA THR A 230 -7.89 -5.64 15.49
C THR A 230 -7.12 -4.62 16.31
N LEU A 231 -7.58 -3.37 16.28
CA LEU A 231 -7.03 -2.28 17.05
C LEU A 231 -7.83 -2.13 18.35
N GLY A 232 -7.13 -1.99 19.46
CA GLY A 232 -7.75 -1.64 20.73
C GLY A 232 -8.02 -0.14 20.86
N GLN A 233 -8.35 0.30 22.07
CA GLN A 233 -8.63 1.70 22.35
C GLN A 233 -7.42 2.59 22.08
N ALA A 234 -7.65 3.75 21.47
CA ALA A 234 -6.64 4.77 21.20
C ALA A 234 -6.15 5.44 22.48
N THR A 235 -4.86 5.68 22.54
CA THR A 235 -4.25 6.65 23.45
C THR A 235 -3.85 7.86 22.63
N LEU A 236 -4.43 9.03 22.93
CA LEU A 236 -4.15 10.28 22.22
C LEU A 236 -2.92 10.98 22.83
N SER A 237 -2.10 11.62 21.99
CA SER A 237 -0.92 12.37 22.39
C SER A 237 -0.78 13.65 21.58
#